data_319eceb6366d8db7a872097cb54b5436
#
_entry.id   319eceb6366d8db7a872097cb54b5436
#
_cell.length_a   1.000
_cell.length_b   1.000
_cell.length_c   1.000
_cell.angle_alpha   90.00
_cell.angle_beta   90.00
_cell.angle_gamma   90.00
#
_symmetry.space_group_name_H-M   'P 1'
#
loop_
_entity.id
_entity.type
_entity.pdbx_description
1 polymer ?
#
loop_
_entity_poly.entity_id
_entity_poly.type
_entity_poly.pdbx_seq_one_letter_code
_entity_poly.pdbx_strand_id
1 'polypeptide(L)'
;MKLQITQAFQRHFEAEPLVVFAPGRINLIGEHTDYQEGFVFPAAVTQGIWVGIAKNKLTVCRAFSLDFEQEFCFELDSMSPRKGHWATYIMGMCTLLHQAGYPLENFDLVIGGDIPIGGGLSSSAALSVSLGLALSELFAFAIPKKNLALYAQKSEQLFAGVNCGIMDPYASAFGKQGQAMLLDCRNLDHQDVLVDLGDYGLLLI
;
A
#
# COMPACT_ATOMS: atom_id res chain seq x y z
N MET A 1 10.93 -0.58 -12.61
CA MET A 1 10.84 -0.44 -11.15
C MET A 1 11.23 -1.73 -10.41
N LYS A 2 10.66 -2.94 -10.68
CA LYS A 2 11.02 -4.18 -9.98
C LYS A 2 12.54 -4.43 -9.86
N LEU A 3 13.27 -4.32 -10.99
CA LEU A 3 14.73 -4.50 -10.99
C LEU A 3 15.46 -3.45 -10.13
N GLN A 4 15.00 -2.21 -10.12
CA GLN A 4 15.58 -1.16 -9.30
C GLN A 4 15.42 -1.44 -7.80
N ILE A 5 14.24 -1.94 -7.38
CA ILE A 5 13.98 -2.36 -6.00
C ILE A 5 14.93 -3.51 -5.62
N THR A 6 15.05 -4.55 -6.45
CA THR A 6 15.94 -5.68 -6.18
C THR A 6 17.40 -5.23 -6.06
N GLN A 7 17.88 -4.42 -7.00
CA GLN A 7 19.27 -3.93 -6.97
C GLN A 7 19.54 -3.02 -5.77
N ALA A 8 18.60 -2.15 -5.41
CA ALA A 8 18.74 -1.32 -4.22
C ALA A 8 18.74 -2.17 -2.95
N PHE A 9 17.86 -3.16 -2.85
CA PHE A 9 17.81 -4.07 -1.72
C PHE A 9 19.13 -4.82 -1.54
N GLN A 10 19.67 -5.39 -2.61
CA GLN A 10 20.97 -6.08 -2.58
C GLN A 10 22.11 -5.14 -2.16
N ARG A 11 22.10 -3.89 -2.63
CA ARG A 11 23.13 -2.89 -2.30
C ARG A 11 23.09 -2.48 -0.82
N HIS A 12 21.89 -2.30 -0.24
CA HIS A 12 21.75 -1.83 1.13
C HIS A 12 21.79 -2.96 2.17
N PHE A 13 21.30 -4.15 1.83
CA PHE A 13 21.06 -5.22 2.79
C PHE A 13 21.76 -6.54 2.46
N GLU A 14 22.46 -6.63 1.33
CA GLU A 14 23.25 -7.81 0.90
C GLU A 14 22.44 -9.11 0.87
N ALA A 15 21.12 -9.02 0.54
CA ALA A 15 20.19 -10.14 0.53
C ALA A 15 19.26 -10.08 -0.68
N GLU A 16 18.59 -11.19 -0.97
CA GLU A 16 17.56 -11.28 -2.02
C GLU A 16 16.18 -10.97 -1.44
N PRO A 17 15.45 -9.98 -1.99
CA PRO A 17 14.13 -9.65 -1.51
C PRO A 17 13.01 -10.46 -2.15
N LEU A 18 11.96 -10.74 -1.40
CA LEU A 18 10.62 -10.88 -1.95
C LEU A 18 10.17 -9.52 -2.48
N VAL A 19 9.69 -9.46 -3.73
CA VAL A 19 9.24 -8.19 -4.32
C VAL A 19 7.75 -8.23 -4.61
N VAL A 20 7.02 -7.29 -4.03
CA VAL A 20 5.56 -7.14 -4.13
C VAL A 20 5.22 -5.78 -4.75
N PHE A 21 4.09 -5.72 -5.44
CA PHE A 21 3.55 -4.51 -6.08
C PHE A 21 2.10 -4.30 -5.68
N ALA A 22 1.73 -3.04 -5.45
CA ALA A 22 0.34 -2.63 -5.38
C ALA A 22 0.12 -1.35 -6.22
N PRO A 23 -0.94 -1.31 -7.04
CA PRO A 23 -1.22 -0.18 -7.92
C PRO A 23 -1.77 1.02 -7.16
N GLY A 24 -1.56 2.22 -7.72
CA GLY A 24 -2.40 3.36 -7.43
C GLY A 24 -3.79 3.21 -8.05
N ARG A 25 -4.63 4.23 -7.87
CA ARG A 25 -5.99 4.25 -8.42
C ARG A 25 -6.36 5.63 -8.96
N ILE A 26 -7.28 5.64 -9.90
CA ILE A 26 -8.12 6.79 -10.25
C ILE A 26 -9.54 6.51 -9.75
N ASN A 27 -10.33 7.57 -9.55
CA ASN A 27 -11.77 7.42 -9.32
C ASN A 27 -12.51 8.00 -10.53
N LEU A 28 -13.40 7.21 -11.13
CA LEU A 28 -14.17 7.65 -12.30
C LEU A 28 -15.42 8.42 -11.89
N ILE A 29 -16.07 8.01 -10.79
CA ILE A 29 -17.24 8.68 -10.20
C ILE A 29 -17.44 8.20 -8.75
N GLY A 30 -18.05 9.06 -7.91
CA GLY A 30 -18.33 8.76 -6.50
C GLY A 30 -17.37 9.47 -5.56
N GLU A 31 -17.03 10.73 -5.86
CA GLU A 31 -16.18 11.54 -5.00
C GLU A 31 -16.85 11.81 -3.65
N HIS A 32 -16.08 11.66 -2.58
CA HIS A 32 -16.51 11.91 -1.21
C HIS A 32 -17.68 11.04 -0.70
N THR A 33 -17.92 9.88 -1.32
CA THR A 33 -19.01 8.98 -0.91
C THR A 33 -18.52 7.75 -0.15
N ASP A 34 -17.25 7.41 -0.23
CA ASP A 34 -16.67 6.20 0.37
C ASP A 34 -16.70 6.21 1.92
N TYR A 35 -16.50 7.37 2.54
CA TYR A 35 -16.62 7.54 4.00
C TYR A 35 -18.06 7.90 4.45
N GLN A 36 -19.02 7.97 3.50
CA GLN A 36 -20.44 8.19 3.73
C GLN A 36 -21.27 6.95 3.38
N GLU A 37 -20.64 5.78 3.35
CA GLU A 37 -21.30 4.50 3.02
C GLU A 37 -21.99 4.52 1.64
N GLY A 38 -21.43 5.25 0.68
CA GLY A 38 -21.95 5.34 -0.70
C GLY A 38 -21.30 4.36 -1.66
N PHE A 39 -21.60 4.53 -2.94
CA PHE A 39 -20.94 3.81 -4.03
C PHE A 39 -19.78 4.64 -4.58
N VAL A 40 -18.72 3.93 -4.98
CA VAL A 40 -17.58 4.50 -5.71
C VAL A 40 -17.25 3.64 -6.92
N PHE A 41 -16.58 4.23 -7.91
CA PHE A 41 -16.22 3.53 -9.16
C PHE A 41 -14.74 3.74 -9.52
N PRO A 42 -13.80 3.27 -8.68
CA PRO A 42 -12.38 3.39 -8.96
C PRO A 42 -11.89 2.37 -10.00
N ALA A 43 -10.76 2.70 -10.61
CA ALA A 43 -9.97 1.80 -11.44
C ALA A 43 -8.50 1.83 -11.00
N ALA A 44 -7.86 0.67 -10.90
CA ALA A 44 -6.42 0.60 -10.69
C ALA A 44 -5.67 1.11 -11.92
N VAL A 45 -4.56 1.81 -11.69
CA VAL A 45 -3.64 2.27 -12.75
C VAL A 45 -2.39 1.40 -12.80
N THR A 46 -1.59 1.57 -13.84
CA THR A 46 -0.35 0.81 -14.02
C THR A 46 0.77 1.28 -13.10
N GLN A 47 0.71 2.55 -12.67
CA GLN A 47 1.62 3.13 -11.70
C GLN A 47 1.29 2.61 -10.29
N GLY A 48 2.31 2.41 -9.48
CA GLY A 48 2.11 1.89 -8.12
C GLY A 48 3.36 1.95 -7.26
N ILE A 49 3.29 1.28 -6.13
CA ILE A 49 4.38 1.15 -5.18
C ILE A 49 4.90 -0.28 -5.18
N TRP A 50 6.19 -0.40 -5.24
CA TRP A 50 6.94 -1.63 -5.16
C TRP A 50 7.62 -1.73 -3.80
N VAL A 51 7.55 -2.91 -3.19
CA VAL A 51 8.16 -3.24 -1.92
C VAL A 51 9.07 -4.44 -2.11
N GLY A 52 10.35 -4.29 -1.78
CA GLY A 52 11.28 -5.39 -1.61
C GLY A 52 11.48 -5.66 -0.13
N ILE A 53 11.34 -6.90 0.33
CA ILE A 53 11.39 -7.25 1.75
C ILE A 53 12.08 -8.59 1.97
N ALA A 54 12.85 -8.69 3.06
CA ALA A 54 13.41 -9.96 3.54
C ALA A 54 13.52 -9.95 5.07
N LYS A 55 13.43 -11.13 5.70
CA LYS A 55 13.74 -11.26 7.14
C LYS A 55 15.19 -10.88 7.40
N ASN A 56 15.46 -10.23 8.52
CA ASN A 56 16.81 -10.01 9.00
C ASN A 56 17.01 -10.69 10.38
N LYS A 57 18.26 -10.74 10.84
CA LYS A 57 18.62 -11.30 12.15
C LYS A 57 19.01 -10.22 13.17
N LEU A 58 18.65 -8.98 12.87
CA LEU A 58 18.95 -7.83 13.71
C LEU A 58 17.89 -7.64 14.79
N THR A 59 18.15 -6.77 15.74
CA THR A 59 17.18 -6.36 16.76
C THR A 59 16.23 -5.26 16.30
N VAL A 60 16.43 -4.73 15.10
CA VAL A 60 15.65 -3.64 14.51
C VAL A 60 15.24 -3.96 13.09
N CYS A 61 14.13 -3.38 12.63
CA CYS A 61 13.77 -3.30 11.24
C CYS A 61 14.49 -2.13 10.57
N ARG A 62 14.91 -2.34 9.31
CA ARG A 62 15.53 -1.28 8.51
C ARG A 62 14.70 -1.06 7.25
N ALA A 63 14.44 0.17 6.91
CA ALA A 63 13.70 0.57 5.72
C ALA A 63 14.50 1.59 4.92
N PHE A 64 14.50 1.46 3.60
CA PHE A 64 15.08 2.44 2.67
C PHE A 64 14.03 2.86 1.64
N SER A 65 13.86 4.17 1.47
CA SER A 65 13.01 4.74 0.43
C SER A 65 13.86 5.19 -0.75
N LEU A 66 13.58 4.66 -1.95
CA LEU A 66 14.22 5.12 -3.19
C LEU A 66 13.81 6.54 -3.55
N ASP A 67 12.54 6.89 -3.32
CA ASP A 67 12.00 8.18 -3.75
C ASP A 67 12.51 9.34 -2.89
N PHE A 68 12.84 9.07 -1.62
CA PHE A 68 13.40 10.07 -0.69
C PHE A 68 14.89 9.90 -0.45
N GLU A 69 15.52 8.82 -0.95
CA GLU A 69 16.93 8.47 -0.69
C GLU A 69 17.26 8.46 0.81
N GLN A 70 16.36 7.93 1.63
CA GLN A 70 16.43 7.96 3.08
C GLN A 70 16.33 6.57 3.70
N GLU A 71 17.18 6.34 4.70
CA GLU A 71 17.08 5.17 5.59
C GLU A 71 16.27 5.50 6.84
N PHE A 72 15.60 4.49 7.37
CA PHE A 72 14.87 4.55 8.61
C PHE A 72 14.94 3.23 9.34
N CYS A 73 15.37 3.27 10.61
CA CYS A 73 15.39 2.10 11.50
C CYS A 73 14.32 2.25 12.58
N PHE A 74 13.68 1.15 12.94
CA PHE A 74 12.67 1.11 14.00
C PHE A 74 12.61 -0.26 14.68
N GLU A 75 12.12 -0.26 15.92
CA GLU A 75 11.87 -1.47 16.71
C GLU A 75 10.37 -1.79 16.66
N LEU A 76 10.02 -3.06 16.50
CA LEU A 76 8.62 -3.51 16.43
C LEU A 76 7.85 -3.26 17.73
N ASP A 77 8.55 -3.22 18.88
CA ASP A 77 7.94 -3.00 20.20
C ASP A 77 7.74 -1.52 20.55
N SER A 78 8.32 -0.59 19.78
CA SER A 78 8.30 0.85 20.08
C SER A 78 7.83 1.74 18.93
N MET A 79 6.90 1.22 18.11
CA MET A 79 6.36 1.93 16.97
C MET A 79 5.44 3.10 17.37
N SER A 80 5.73 4.29 16.88
CA SER A 80 4.91 5.48 17.12
C SER A 80 4.78 6.32 15.84
N PRO A 81 3.65 7.01 15.63
CA PRO A 81 3.45 7.86 14.46
C PRO A 81 4.51 8.95 14.35
N ARG A 82 5.03 9.17 13.14
CA ARG A 82 5.91 10.28 12.80
C ARG A 82 5.24 11.17 11.77
N LYS A 83 4.53 12.19 12.22
CA LYS A 83 3.75 13.08 11.37
C LYS A 83 4.62 13.64 10.22
N GLY A 84 4.11 13.51 8.99
CA GLY A 84 4.80 14.00 7.78
C GLY A 84 5.98 13.15 7.30
N HIS A 85 6.23 11.99 7.91
CA HIS A 85 7.31 11.09 7.52
C HIS A 85 6.75 9.83 6.83
N TRP A 86 7.33 9.42 5.71
CA TRP A 86 6.89 8.25 4.92
C TRP A 86 6.86 6.94 5.72
N ALA A 87 7.78 6.76 6.67
CA ALA A 87 7.81 5.57 7.53
C ALA A 87 6.60 5.44 8.46
N THR A 88 5.78 6.50 8.62
CA THR A 88 4.54 6.45 9.38
C THR A 88 3.59 5.37 8.88
N TYR A 89 3.48 5.20 7.57
CA TYR A 89 2.64 4.15 6.97
C TYR A 89 3.17 2.75 7.26
N ILE A 90 4.51 2.58 7.30
CA ILE A 90 5.15 1.31 7.65
C ILE A 90 4.84 0.95 9.10
N MET A 91 5.09 1.88 10.03
CA MET A 91 4.82 1.67 11.46
C MET A 91 3.34 1.42 11.72
N GLY A 92 2.44 2.12 11.02
CA GLY A 92 0.99 1.92 11.12
C GLY A 92 0.58 0.50 10.73
N MET A 93 1.02 0.02 9.58
CA MET A 93 0.72 -1.33 9.13
C MET A 93 1.30 -2.40 10.07
N CYS A 94 2.55 -2.27 10.48
CA CYS A 94 3.17 -3.20 11.42
C CYS A 94 2.42 -3.24 12.76
N THR A 95 2.05 -2.08 13.32
CA THR A 95 1.29 -1.99 14.57
C THR A 95 -0.06 -2.69 14.45
N LEU A 96 -0.82 -2.41 13.38
CA LEU A 96 -2.15 -2.99 13.19
C LEU A 96 -2.10 -4.50 12.97
N LEU A 97 -1.12 -5.00 12.23
CA LEU A 97 -0.92 -6.43 12.06
C LEU A 97 -0.53 -7.10 13.38
N HIS A 98 0.36 -6.50 14.16
CA HIS A 98 0.73 -7.01 15.48
C HIS A 98 -0.49 -7.06 16.42
N GLN A 99 -1.30 -5.99 16.49
CA GLN A 99 -2.53 -5.93 17.27
C GLN A 99 -3.58 -6.95 16.81
N ALA A 100 -3.58 -7.32 15.55
CA ALA A 100 -4.45 -8.35 14.99
C ALA A 100 -3.93 -9.78 15.26
N GLY A 101 -2.81 -9.94 15.98
CA GLY A 101 -2.25 -11.23 16.38
C GLY A 101 -1.31 -11.85 15.35
N TYR A 102 -0.84 -11.11 14.34
CA TYR A 102 0.17 -11.57 13.40
C TYR A 102 1.58 -11.34 13.98
N PRO A 103 2.35 -12.40 14.29
CA PRO A 103 3.66 -12.27 14.93
C PRO A 103 4.71 -11.85 13.90
N LEU A 104 5.05 -10.57 13.90
CA LEU A 104 6.12 -10.02 13.06
C LEU A 104 7.49 -10.31 13.68
N GLU A 105 8.45 -10.68 12.84
CA GLU A 105 9.88 -10.70 13.14
C GLU A 105 10.56 -9.52 12.43
N ASN A 106 11.80 -9.19 12.80
CA ASN A 106 12.53 -8.10 12.17
C ASN A 106 12.83 -8.37 10.69
N PHE A 107 12.78 -7.33 9.89
CA PHE A 107 12.95 -7.37 8.44
C PHE A 107 13.69 -6.15 7.92
N ASP A 108 14.23 -6.30 6.71
CA ASP A 108 14.73 -5.23 5.89
C ASP A 108 13.73 -4.91 4.76
N LEU A 109 13.61 -3.65 4.40
CA LEU A 109 12.61 -3.15 3.48
C LEU A 109 13.20 -2.09 2.53
N VAL A 110 12.95 -2.23 1.23
CA VAL A 110 13.12 -1.15 0.24
C VAL A 110 11.76 -0.83 -0.37
N ILE A 111 11.42 0.45 -0.43
CA ILE A 111 10.21 0.94 -1.09
C ILE A 111 10.57 1.92 -2.21
N GLY A 112 9.76 1.96 -3.24
CA GLY A 112 9.83 2.95 -4.32
C GLY A 112 8.69 2.78 -5.29
N GLY A 113 8.38 3.82 -6.05
CA GLY A 113 7.23 3.81 -6.94
C GLY A 113 7.42 4.66 -8.19
N ASP A 114 6.42 4.62 -9.05
CA ASP A 114 6.32 5.44 -10.24
C ASP A 114 5.03 6.30 -10.24
N ILE A 115 4.41 6.42 -9.06
CA ILE A 115 3.29 7.34 -8.85
C ILE A 115 3.84 8.76 -8.71
N PRO A 116 3.42 9.72 -9.54
CA PRO A 116 3.83 11.11 -9.39
C PRO A 116 3.43 11.67 -8.01
N ILE A 117 4.37 12.33 -7.33
CA ILE A 117 4.11 12.96 -6.03
C ILE A 117 3.02 14.04 -6.22
N GLY A 118 1.97 13.97 -5.41
CA GLY A 118 0.84 14.90 -5.50
C GLY A 118 -0.11 14.64 -6.69
N GLY A 119 0.10 13.56 -7.45
CA GLY A 119 -0.71 13.22 -8.63
C GLY A 119 -2.12 12.66 -8.34
N GLY A 120 -2.58 12.64 -7.09
CA GLY A 120 -3.93 12.18 -6.75
C GLY A 120 -4.17 10.68 -6.96
N LEU A 121 -3.12 9.89 -7.23
CA LEU A 121 -3.22 8.44 -7.53
C LEU A 121 -3.10 7.54 -6.29
N SER A 122 -3.23 8.09 -5.09
CA SER A 122 -3.25 7.36 -3.79
C SER A 122 -1.99 6.53 -3.50
N SER A 123 -0.83 7.17 -3.58
CA SER A 123 0.45 6.52 -3.27
C SER A 123 0.51 5.98 -1.83
N SER A 124 -0.10 6.63 -0.85
CA SER A 124 -0.16 6.19 0.55
C SER A 124 -0.90 4.86 0.71
N ALA A 125 -2.07 4.73 0.06
CA ALA A 125 -2.84 3.49 0.06
C ALA A 125 -2.07 2.37 -0.66
N ALA A 126 -1.46 2.66 -1.82
CA ALA A 126 -0.64 1.70 -2.54
C ALA A 126 0.57 1.25 -1.71
N LEU A 127 1.22 2.16 -0.96
CA LEU A 127 2.31 1.82 -0.03
C LEU A 127 1.81 0.89 1.09
N SER A 128 0.72 1.27 1.77
CA SER A 128 0.18 0.47 2.87
C SER A 128 -0.26 -0.92 2.42
N VAL A 129 -0.92 -1.02 1.26
CA VAL A 129 -1.37 -2.30 0.69
C VAL A 129 -0.20 -3.15 0.23
N SER A 130 0.79 -2.59 -0.50
CA SER A 130 1.97 -3.34 -0.96
C SER A 130 2.78 -3.88 0.22
N LEU A 131 2.94 -3.08 1.29
CA LEU A 131 3.61 -3.53 2.51
C LEU A 131 2.82 -4.63 3.22
N GLY A 132 1.50 -4.48 3.37
CA GLY A 132 0.66 -5.49 3.98
C GLY A 132 0.71 -6.83 3.23
N LEU A 133 0.69 -6.80 1.90
CA LEU A 133 0.87 -7.98 1.05
C LEU A 133 2.27 -8.58 1.25
N ALA A 134 3.32 -7.75 1.25
CA ALA A 134 4.70 -8.20 1.42
C ALA A 134 4.91 -8.88 2.79
N LEU A 135 4.40 -8.30 3.88
CA LEU A 135 4.43 -8.90 5.21
C LEU A 135 3.63 -10.20 5.28
N SER A 136 2.44 -10.23 4.66
CA SER A 136 1.59 -11.42 4.61
C SER A 136 2.29 -12.59 3.90
N GLU A 137 2.99 -12.32 2.80
CA GLU A 137 3.75 -13.34 2.06
C GLU A 137 5.03 -13.74 2.79
N LEU A 138 5.82 -12.77 3.27
CA LEU A 138 7.09 -13.02 3.95
C LEU A 138 6.96 -13.93 5.18
N PHE A 139 5.87 -13.71 5.94
CA PHE A 139 5.60 -14.46 7.18
C PHE A 139 4.53 -15.55 7.01
N ALA A 140 4.03 -15.78 5.79
CA ALA A 140 3.00 -16.77 5.46
C ALA A 140 1.71 -16.63 6.28
N PHE A 141 1.25 -15.40 6.53
CA PHE A 141 0.05 -15.14 7.34
C PHE A 141 -1.26 -15.39 6.61
N ALA A 142 -1.27 -15.44 5.28
CA ALA A 142 -2.47 -15.62 4.46
C ALA A 142 -3.59 -14.61 4.79
N ILE A 143 -3.24 -13.34 4.99
CA ILE A 143 -4.20 -12.28 5.34
C ILE A 143 -5.17 -12.05 4.18
N PRO A 144 -6.50 -12.10 4.40
CA PRO A 144 -7.46 -11.79 3.35
C PRO A 144 -7.29 -10.36 2.82
N LYS A 145 -7.36 -10.16 1.50
CA LYS A 145 -7.22 -8.84 0.86
C LYS A 145 -8.16 -7.78 1.44
N LYS A 146 -9.40 -8.16 1.80
CA LYS A 146 -10.36 -7.26 2.46
C LYS A 146 -9.80 -6.74 3.79
N ASN A 147 -9.18 -7.60 4.58
CA ASN A 147 -8.57 -7.20 5.86
C ASN A 147 -7.34 -6.31 5.63
N LEU A 148 -6.52 -6.61 4.61
CA LEU A 148 -5.38 -5.74 4.25
C LEU A 148 -5.84 -4.34 3.88
N ALA A 149 -6.90 -4.20 3.09
CA ALA A 149 -7.46 -2.89 2.74
C ALA A 149 -7.97 -2.14 3.99
N LEU A 150 -8.64 -2.84 4.92
CA LEU A 150 -9.09 -2.25 6.18
C LEU A 150 -7.93 -1.83 7.10
N TYR A 151 -6.85 -2.63 7.17
CA TYR A 151 -5.66 -2.24 7.93
C TYR A 151 -4.96 -1.05 7.28
N ALA A 152 -4.87 -0.99 5.95
CA ALA A 152 -4.30 0.14 5.24
C ALA A 152 -5.08 1.43 5.53
N GLN A 153 -6.43 1.40 5.45
CA GLN A 153 -7.28 2.53 5.82
C GLN A 153 -7.04 2.98 7.27
N LYS A 154 -7.06 2.04 8.23
CA LYS A 154 -6.80 2.36 9.64
C LYS A 154 -5.41 2.92 9.88
N SER A 155 -4.39 2.43 9.16
CA SER A 155 -3.03 2.95 9.23
C SER A 155 -2.98 4.43 8.82
N GLU A 156 -3.65 4.81 7.74
CA GLU A 156 -3.73 6.20 7.32
C GLU A 156 -4.46 7.08 8.35
N GLN A 157 -5.57 6.60 8.88
CA GLN A 157 -6.37 7.34 9.87
C GLN A 157 -5.63 7.53 11.19
N LEU A 158 -5.07 6.46 11.76
CA LEU A 158 -4.51 6.47 13.11
C LEU A 158 -3.06 6.97 13.16
N PHE A 159 -2.27 6.71 12.11
CA PHE A 159 -0.84 7.04 12.10
C PHE A 159 -0.53 8.28 11.26
N ALA A 160 -1.10 8.41 10.06
CA ALA A 160 -0.89 9.60 9.24
C ALA A 160 -1.87 10.74 9.57
N GLY A 161 -2.95 10.47 10.30
CA GLY A 161 -3.95 11.45 10.68
C GLY A 161 -4.80 11.94 9.50
N VAL A 162 -4.93 11.12 8.47
CA VAL A 162 -5.72 11.42 7.27
C VAL A 162 -7.11 10.81 7.43
N ASN A 163 -8.14 11.63 7.37
CA ASN A 163 -9.52 11.14 7.41
C ASN A 163 -9.93 10.63 6.03
N CYS A 164 -9.50 9.42 5.67
CA CYS A 164 -9.76 8.77 4.38
C CYS A 164 -10.86 7.72 4.48
N GLY A 165 -11.54 7.47 3.35
CA GLY A 165 -12.46 6.34 3.18
C GLY A 165 -11.74 5.05 2.77
N ILE A 166 -12.53 4.03 2.40
CA ILE A 166 -12.01 2.70 2.06
C ILE A 166 -11.64 2.56 0.58
N MET A 167 -12.10 3.46 -0.28
CA MET A 167 -11.99 3.34 -1.73
C MET A 167 -10.55 3.09 -2.19
N ASP A 168 -9.60 3.88 -1.71
CA ASP A 168 -8.21 3.88 -2.15
C ASP A 168 -7.49 2.57 -1.85
N PRO A 169 -7.42 2.10 -0.59
CA PRO A 169 -6.78 0.84 -0.28
C PRO A 169 -7.55 -0.37 -0.83
N TYR A 170 -8.87 -0.27 -0.98
CA TYR A 170 -9.66 -1.35 -1.56
C TYR A 170 -9.36 -1.49 -3.07
N ALA A 171 -9.35 -0.38 -3.82
CA ALA A 171 -9.00 -0.39 -5.24
C ALA A 171 -7.55 -0.86 -5.48
N SER A 172 -6.61 -0.46 -4.62
CA SER A 172 -5.23 -0.95 -4.68
C SER A 172 -5.11 -2.46 -4.43
N ALA A 173 -5.90 -3.02 -3.48
CA ALA A 173 -5.85 -4.44 -3.14
C ALA A 173 -6.55 -5.36 -4.14
N PHE A 174 -7.64 -4.91 -4.76
CA PHE A 174 -8.52 -5.72 -5.60
C PHE A 174 -8.51 -5.36 -7.08
N GLY A 175 -7.89 -4.23 -7.45
CA GLY A 175 -7.87 -3.74 -8.83
C GLY A 175 -7.39 -4.76 -9.84
N LYS A 176 -8.02 -4.80 -11.01
CA LYS A 176 -7.70 -5.69 -12.12
C LYS A 176 -7.44 -4.89 -13.38
N GLN A 177 -6.54 -5.38 -14.19
CA GLN A 177 -6.21 -4.74 -15.47
C GLN A 177 -7.43 -4.66 -16.39
N GLY A 178 -7.69 -3.49 -16.98
CA GLY A 178 -8.80 -3.27 -17.91
C GLY A 178 -10.19 -3.25 -17.28
N GLN A 179 -10.27 -3.13 -15.94
CA GLN A 179 -11.53 -3.11 -15.22
C GLN A 179 -11.59 -1.95 -14.23
N ALA A 180 -12.77 -1.37 -14.08
CA ALA A 180 -13.14 -0.54 -12.96
C ALA A 180 -13.98 -1.36 -11.98
N MET A 181 -14.13 -0.86 -10.77
CA MET A 181 -14.80 -1.57 -9.69
C MET A 181 -15.98 -0.74 -9.16
N LEU A 182 -17.20 -1.23 -9.34
CA LEU A 182 -18.34 -0.65 -8.64
C LEU A 182 -18.37 -1.21 -7.22
N LEU A 183 -17.92 -0.43 -6.26
CA LEU A 183 -17.80 -0.80 -4.86
C LEU A 183 -18.92 -0.18 -4.03
N ASP A 184 -19.65 -0.99 -3.27
CA ASP A 184 -20.55 -0.57 -2.22
C ASP A 184 -19.75 -0.45 -0.89
N CYS A 185 -19.53 0.78 -0.42
CA CYS A 185 -18.73 1.02 0.76
C CYS A 185 -19.40 0.63 2.09
N ARG A 186 -20.69 0.25 2.09
CA ARG A 186 -21.43 -0.22 3.28
C ARG A 186 -21.00 -1.62 3.71
N ASN A 187 -20.90 -2.53 2.76
CA ASN A 187 -20.61 -3.95 2.99
C ASN A 187 -19.32 -4.44 2.35
N LEU A 188 -18.67 -3.58 1.54
CA LEU A 188 -17.47 -3.88 0.76
C LEU A 188 -17.68 -5.00 -0.27
N ASP A 189 -18.88 -5.09 -0.82
CA ASP A 189 -19.14 -5.89 -2.01
C ASP A 189 -18.80 -5.08 -3.26
N HIS A 190 -18.22 -5.73 -4.25
CA HIS A 190 -17.87 -5.05 -5.49
C HIS A 190 -18.21 -5.89 -6.72
N GLN A 191 -18.41 -5.19 -7.81
CA GLN A 191 -18.58 -5.76 -9.14
C GLN A 191 -17.51 -5.18 -10.06
N ASP A 192 -16.74 -6.06 -10.70
CA ASP A 192 -15.79 -5.64 -11.74
C ASP A 192 -16.54 -5.34 -13.04
N VAL A 193 -16.20 -4.20 -13.64
CA VAL A 193 -16.80 -3.71 -14.89
C VAL A 193 -15.68 -3.50 -15.91
N LEU A 194 -15.80 -4.12 -17.05
CA LEU A 194 -14.83 -3.89 -18.15
C LEU A 194 -14.87 -2.43 -18.59
N VAL A 195 -13.69 -1.83 -18.73
CA VAL A 195 -13.49 -0.47 -19.23
C VAL A 195 -12.70 -0.56 -20.51
N ASP A 196 -13.36 -0.23 -21.61
CA ASP A 196 -12.74 -0.08 -22.93
C ASP A 196 -12.83 1.40 -23.31
N LEU A 197 -11.69 2.06 -23.34
CA LEU A 197 -11.61 3.47 -23.73
C LEU A 197 -11.48 3.66 -25.25
N GLY A 198 -11.35 2.56 -26.02
CA GLY A 198 -11.09 2.62 -27.46
C GLY A 198 -9.89 3.51 -27.77
N ASP A 199 -10.09 4.56 -28.58
CA ASP A 199 -9.06 5.54 -28.96
C ASP A 199 -8.94 6.71 -27.95
N TYR A 200 -9.65 6.68 -26.82
CA TYR A 200 -9.62 7.75 -25.82
C TYR A 200 -8.61 7.45 -24.71
N GLY A 201 -8.00 8.51 -24.17
CA GLY A 201 -7.16 8.46 -22.98
C GLY A 201 -7.84 9.17 -21.80
N LEU A 202 -7.36 8.89 -20.59
CA LEU A 202 -7.75 9.61 -19.38
C LEU A 202 -6.72 10.69 -19.07
N LEU A 203 -7.18 11.90 -18.84
CA LEU A 203 -6.37 13.02 -18.37
C LEU A 203 -6.79 13.36 -16.95
N LEU A 204 -5.82 13.32 -16.05
CA LEU A 204 -5.97 13.81 -14.66
C LEU A 204 -5.57 15.29 -14.64
N ILE A 205 -6.41 16.13 -14.07
CA ILE A 205 -6.21 17.58 -13.99
C ILE A 205 -6.05 17.98 -12.52
#